data_e384562a4b8ac258a888ff67005b235a
#
_entry.id   e384562a4b8ac258a888ff67005b235a
#
_cell.length_a   1.000
_cell.length_b   1.000
_cell.length_c   1.000
_cell.angle_alpha   90.00
_cell.angle_beta   90.00
_cell.angle_gamma   90.00
#
_symmetry.space_group_name_H-M   'P 1'
#
loop_
_entity.id
_entity.type
_entity.pdbx_description
1 polymer ?
#
loop_
_entity_poly.entity_id
_entity_poly.type
_entity_poly.pdbx_seq_one_letter_code
_entity_poly.pdbx_strand_id
1 'polypeptide(L)'
;DMITATPVGNATSGVITSSSAVSTFSPFTLGSSSSTNVLPIELVAFYGDKEQYSNVLNWTTASEINNSFFTIEKSYNGFDFEFVGTQEGSSPSTKIINYSLSDYDVRETINYYRLMQTDFDGESVFSKTISIDNRIDDSFKEIIGRTNLLGQEVDEFYNGIVIVRYKDGTSQKFYQFK
;
A
#
# COMPACT_ATOMS: atom_id res chain seq x y z
N ASP A 1 -28.35 -27.55 20.52
CA ASP A 1 -28.75 -28.32 19.34
C ASP A 1 -28.19 -27.68 18.10
N MET A 2 -27.34 -28.42 17.37
CA MET A 2 -26.83 -27.96 16.08
C MET A 2 -27.97 -28.02 15.06
N ILE A 3 -28.36 -26.87 14.52
CA ILE A 3 -29.27 -26.80 13.38
C ILE A 3 -28.46 -27.08 12.12
N THR A 4 -28.60 -28.24 11.54
CA THR A 4 -28.02 -28.55 10.22
C THR A 4 -28.91 -27.98 9.13
N ALA A 5 -28.46 -26.94 8.45
CA ALA A 5 -29.11 -26.42 7.26
C ALA A 5 -28.53 -27.11 6.02
N THR A 6 -29.38 -27.58 5.12
CA THR A 6 -28.89 -28.09 3.82
C THR A 6 -28.92 -26.95 2.81
N PRO A 7 -27.80 -26.61 2.20
CA PRO A 7 -27.79 -25.56 1.20
C PRO A 7 -28.49 -26.01 -0.08
N VAL A 8 -29.43 -25.20 -0.57
CA VAL A 8 -30.11 -25.41 -1.84
C VAL A 8 -29.68 -24.25 -2.78
N GLY A 9 -28.83 -24.56 -3.75
CA GLY A 9 -28.36 -23.59 -4.73
C GLY A 9 -26.96 -23.95 -5.25
N ASN A 10 -26.49 -23.17 -6.22
CA ASN A 10 -25.14 -23.29 -6.74
C ASN A 10 -24.19 -22.26 -6.04
N ALA A 11 -22.91 -22.28 -6.38
CA ALA A 11 -21.88 -21.44 -5.76
C ALA A 11 -22.13 -19.90 -5.87
N THR A 12 -23.03 -19.46 -6.74
CA THR A 12 -23.31 -18.04 -6.98
C THR A 12 -24.63 -17.55 -6.36
N SER A 13 -25.52 -18.44 -5.98
CA SER A 13 -26.75 -18.10 -5.29
C SER A 13 -27.30 -19.30 -4.52
N GLY A 14 -27.73 -19.13 -3.30
CA GLY A 14 -28.30 -20.15 -2.48
C GLY A 14 -29.28 -19.59 -1.46
N VAL A 15 -30.26 -20.42 -1.07
CA VAL A 15 -31.19 -20.12 0.02
C VAL A 15 -30.92 -21.10 1.14
N ILE A 16 -30.75 -20.59 2.35
CA ILE A 16 -30.62 -21.39 3.55
C ILE A 16 -31.95 -21.31 4.30
N THR A 17 -32.59 -22.47 4.48
CA THR A 17 -33.87 -22.57 5.21
C THR A 17 -33.64 -23.31 6.52
N SER A 18 -34.01 -22.69 7.62
CA SER A 18 -34.03 -23.36 8.93
C SER A 18 -35.17 -24.33 8.99
N SER A 19 -34.89 -25.55 9.47
CA SER A 19 -35.93 -26.57 9.69
C SER A 19 -36.82 -26.30 10.92
N SER A 20 -36.48 -25.28 11.71
CA SER A 20 -37.21 -24.86 12.91
C SER A 20 -37.36 -23.36 12.99
N ALA A 21 -38.44 -22.86 13.57
CA ALA A 21 -38.58 -21.43 13.83
C ALA A 21 -37.53 -20.96 14.84
N VAL A 22 -36.78 -19.93 14.47
CA VAL A 22 -35.78 -19.31 15.33
C VAL A 22 -36.46 -18.16 16.07
N SER A 23 -36.57 -18.26 17.38
CA SER A 23 -37.26 -17.28 18.23
C SER A 23 -36.32 -16.21 18.80
N THR A 24 -34.99 -16.36 18.65
CA THR A 24 -33.98 -15.40 19.10
C THR A 24 -32.92 -15.25 18.02
N PHE A 25 -32.63 -14.02 17.66
CA PHE A 25 -31.52 -13.66 16.74
C PHE A 25 -30.27 -13.42 17.54
N SER A 26 -29.31 -14.33 17.46
CA SER A 26 -27.90 -14.00 17.74
C SER A 26 -27.17 -13.82 16.41
N PRO A 27 -26.00 -13.19 16.38
CA PRO A 27 -25.25 -13.02 15.14
C PRO A 27 -25.00 -14.38 14.50
N PHE A 28 -25.54 -14.61 13.30
CA PHE A 28 -25.33 -15.83 12.53
C PHE A 28 -23.99 -15.69 11.79
N THR A 29 -23.11 -16.65 12.01
CA THR A 29 -21.94 -16.83 11.15
C THR A 29 -22.24 -17.92 10.15
N LEU A 30 -22.23 -17.61 8.85
CA LEU A 30 -22.30 -18.59 7.79
C LEU A 30 -20.90 -19.19 7.62
N GLY A 31 -20.71 -20.40 8.10
CA GLY A 31 -19.50 -21.18 7.86
C GLY A 31 -19.70 -22.15 6.69
N SER A 32 -18.73 -22.29 5.82
CA SER A 32 -18.70 -23.38 4.84
C SER A 32 -18.25 -24.66 5.53
N SER A 33 -18.92 -25.78 5.24
CA SER A 33 -18.46 -27.10 5.65
C SER A 33 -17.42 -27.69 4.71
N SER A 34 -17.02 -26.95 3.67
CA SER A 34 -15.94 -27.32 2.78
C SER A 34 -14.61 -27.13 3.51
N SER A 35 -13.77 -28.15 3.51
CA SER A 35 -12.42 -28.10 4.09
C SER A 35 -11.49 -27.09 3.38
N THR A 36 -11.98 -26.47 2.30
CA THR A 36 -11.27 -25.44 1.52
C THR A 36 -11.72 -24.02 1.85
N ASN A 37 -12.72 -23.83 2.73
CA ASN A 37 -13.09 -22.48 3.17
C ASN A 37 -12.26 -22.09 4.40
N VAL A 38 -10.99 -21.95 4.19
CA VAL A 38 -10.12 -21.32 5.17
C VAL A 38 -10.50 -19.84 5.17
N LEU A 39 -10.82 -19.29 6.33
CA LEU A 39 -11.05 -17.86 6.47
C LEU A 39 -9.78 -17.14 5.94
N PRO A 40 -9.95 -16.17 5.04
CA PRO A 40 -8.81 -15.45 4.51
C PRO A 40 -8.00 -14.85 5.66
N ILE A 41 -6.69 -14.66 5.46
CA ILE A 41 -5.83 -13.98 6.41
C ILE A 41 -6.46 -12.65 6.78
N GLU A 42 -6.49 -12.36 8.06
CA GLU A 42 -6.88 -11.06 8.54
C GLU A 42 -5.67 -10.11 8.45
N LEU A 43 -5.56 -9.38 7.32
CA LEU A 43 -4.63 -8.28 7.19
C LEU A 43 -5.11 -7.12 8.09
N VAL A 44 -4.40 -6.89 9.18
CA VAL A 44 -4.75 -5.86 10.18
C VAL A 44 -4.36 -4.48 9.68
N ALA A 45 -3.17 -4.35 9.08
CA ALA A 45 -2.64 -3.10 8.60
C ALA A 45 -1.71 -3.31 7.40
N PHE A 46 -1.70 -2.32 6.49
CA PHE A 46 -0.69 -2.14 5.45
C PHE A 46 -0.46 -0.64 5.33
N TYR A 47 0.78 -0.20 5.54
CA TYR A 47 1.19 1.20 5.47
C TYR A 47 2.64 1.31 5.02
N GLY A 48 3.07 2.51 4.68
CA GLY A 48 4.44 2.75 4.24
C GLY A 48 4.96 4.08 4.71
N ASP A 49 6.26 4.12 4.96
CA ASP A 49 7.00 5.28 5.44
C ASP A 49 8.07 5.67 4.41
N LYS A 50 8.19 6.98 4.14
CA LYS A 50 9.26 7.54 3.33
C LYS A 50 10.53 7.62 4.16
N GLU A 51 11.62 7.07 3.64
CA GLU A 51 12.96 7.26 4.16
C GLU A 51 13.83 8.05 3.17
N GLN A 52 15.10 8.29 3.53
CA GLN A 52 15.99 9.14 2.74
C GLN A 52 16.23 8.59 1.31
N TYR A 53 16.32 7.28 1.14
CA TYR A 53 16.67 6.62 -0.13
C TYR A 53 15.74 5.45 -0.48
N SER A 54 14.65 5.28 0.27
CA SER A 54 13.73 4.15 0.09
C SER A 54 12.35 4.49 0.61
N ASN A 55 11.38 3.65 0.25
CA ASN A 55 10.12 3.54 0.97
C ASN A 55 10.09 2.21 1.71
N VAL A 56 9.72 2.24 2.98
CA VAL A 56 9.58 1.05 3.81
C VAL A 56 8.11 0.69 3.91
N LEU A 57 7.74 -0.47 3.38
CA LEU A 57 6.39 -1.01 3.41
C LEU A 57 6.26 -1.95 4.61
N ASN A 58 5.27 -1.71 5.46
CA ASN A 58 5.01 -2.48 6.67
C ASN A 58 3.61 -3.07 6.62
N TRP A 59 3.45 -4.32 7.05
CA TRP A 59 2.12 -4.90 7.22
C TRP A 59 2.07 -5.83 8.41
N THR A 60 0.86 -6.02 8.91
CA THR A 60 0.58 -6.83 10.10
C THR A 60 -0.56 -7.78 9.79
N THR A 61 -0.39 -9.04 10.14
CA THR A 61 -1.43 -10.08 10.09
C THR A 61 -1.85 -10.48 11.50
N ALA A 62 -3.14 -10.76 11.71
CA ALA A 62 -3.64 -11.29 12.98
C ALA A 62 -3.50 -12.81 13.04
N SER A 63 -3.71 -13.46 11.89
CA SER A 63 -3.55 -14.91 11.75
C SER A 63 -3.22 -15.23 10.29
N GLU A 64 -2.50 -16.31 10.07
CA GLU A 64 -2.18 -16.80 8.73
C GLU A 64 -2.52 -18.29 8.64
N ILE A 65 -3.49 -18.59 7.80
CA ILE A 65 -3.87 -19.95 7.48
C ILE A 65 -3.80 -20.07 5.96
N ASN A 66 -3.02 -21.02 5.46
CA ASN A 66 -2.82 -21.26 4.03
C ASN A 66 -1.98 -20.21 3.28
N ASN A 67 -1.43 -19.18 3.93
CA ASN A 67 -0.61 -18.17 3.27
C ASN A 67 0.75 -18.71 2.86
N SER A 68 1.08 -18.62 1.58
CA SER A 68 2.39 -18.98 1.04
C SER A 68 3.36 -17.80 1.12
N PHE A 69 3.00 -16.69 0.49
CA PHE A 69 3.83 -15.49 0.47
C PHE A 69 3.03 -14.21 0.18
N PHE A 70 3.65 -13.11 0.47
CA PHE A 70 3.21 -11.77 0.09
C PHE A 70 4.05 -11.24 -1.06
N THR A 71 3.42 -10.51 -1.98
CA THR A 71 4.10 -9.73 -3.02
C THR A 71 3.77 -8.26 -2.82
N ILE A 72 4.80 -7.40 -2.83
CA ILE A 72 4.62 -5.96 -2.92
C ILE A 72 4.71 -5.55 -4.39
N GLU A 73 3.74 -4.77 -4.82
CA GLU A 73 3.72 -4.14 -6.13
C GLU A 73 3.63 -2.63 -5.97
N LYS A 74 4.30 -1.88 -6.87
CA LYS A 74 4.29 -0.42 -6.91
C LYS A 74 3.78 0.13 -8.23
N SER A 75 3.33 1.37 -8.22
CA SER A 75 2.91 2.11 -9.40
C SER A 75 3.23 3.60 -9.24
N TYR A 76 3.52 4.28 -10.36
CA TYR A 76 3.73 5.74 -10.39
C TYR A 76 2.51 6.51 -10.90
N ASN A 77 1.48 5.80 -11.40
CA ASN A 77 0.25 6.40 -11.93
C ASN A 77 -1.02 5.87 -11.25
N GLY A 78 -0.88 4.89 -10.32
CA GLY A 78 -1.97 4.25 -9.61
C GLY A 78 -2.72 3.16 -10.38
N PHE A 79 -2.32 2.84 -11.61
CA PHE A 79 -2.98 1.88 -12.50
C PHE A 79 -2.06 0.74 -12.93
N ASP A 80 -0.87 1.07 -13.42
CA ASP A 80 0.11 0.10 -13.91
C ASP A 80 1.04 -0.27 -12.76
N PHE A 81 0.87 -1.47 -12.22
CA PHE A 81 1.65 -1.97 -11.10
C PHE A 81 2.78 -2.87 -11.58
N GLU A 82 3.95 -2.69 -10.99
CA GLU A 82 5.16 -3.49 -11.23
C GLU A 82 5.65 -4.14 -9.93
N PHE A 83 6.33 -5.26 -10.07
CA PHE A 83 6.87 -6.05 -8.97
C PHE A 83 7.96 -5.28 -8.21
N VAL A 84 7.90 -5.32 -6.87
CA VAL A 84 8.95 -4.78 -5.98
C VAL A 84 9.71 -5.93 -5.29
N GLY A 85 8.99 -6.84 -4.65
CA GLY A 85 9.59 -7.94 -3.92
C GLY A 85 8.55 -8.86 -3.30
N THR A 86 9.04 -9.97 -2.75
CA THR A 86 8.24 -10.96 -2.03
C THR A 86 8.72 -11.16 -0.61
N GLN A 87 7.82 -11.58 0.26
CA GLN A 87 8.08 -11.99 1.62
C GLN A 87 7.32 -13.29 1.91
N GLU A 88 8.03 -14.33 2.33
CA GLU A 88 7.42 -15.59 2.76
C GLU A 88 6.44 -15.36 3.91
N GLY A 89 5.30 -16.06 3.85
CA GLY A 89 4.35 -16.12 4.95
C GLY A 89 4.84 -16.99 6.09
N SER A 90 4.23 -16.82 7.26
CA SER A 90 4.52 -17.64 8.46
C SER A 90 3.42 -18.64 8.75
N SER A 91 2.68 -19.05 7.72
CA SER A 91 1.56 -20.02 7.84
C SER A 91 2.04 -21.43 8.22
N PRO A 92 1.32 -22.12 9.13
CA PRO A 92 0.13 -21.66 9.85
C PRO A 92 0.50 -20.87 11.12
N SER A 93 -0.13 -19.72 11.32
CA SER A 93 0.03 -18.90 12.51
C SER A 93 -1.30 -18.33 13.01
N THR A 94 -1.49 -18.33 14.32
CA THR A 94 -2.61 -17.67 15.02
C THR A 94 -2.15 -16.50 15.85
N LYS A 95 -0.95 -16.00 15.60
CA LYS A 95 -0.34 -14.87 16.29
C LYS A 95 -0.22 -13.67 15.36
N ILE A 96 -0.24 -12.49 15.94
CA ILE A 96 0.10 -11.25 15.23
C ILE A 96 1.54 -11.34 14.73
N ILE A 97 1.73 -11.12 13.43
CA ILE A 97 3.04 -11.10 12.78
C ILE A 97 3.19 -9.78 12.05
N ASN A 98 4.36 -9.18 12.22
CA ASN A 98 4.74 -7.94 11.54
C ASN A 98 5.80 -8.24 10.49
N TYR A 99 5.63 -7.66 9.32
CA TYR A 99 6.52 -7.77 8.18
C TYR A 99 6.96 -6.40 7.71
N SER A 100 8.10 -6.36 7.04
CA SER A 100 8.63 -5.14 6.43
C SER A 100 9.41 -5.48 5.16
N LEU A 101 9.28 -4.62 4.14
CA LEU A 101 10.04 -4.69 2.89
C LEU A 101 10.39 -3.29 2.43
N SER A 102 11.64 -3.06 2.03
CA SER A 102 12.11 -1.77 1.52
C SER A 102 12.15 -1.75 -0.01
N ASP A 103 11.56 -0.72 -0.60
CA ASP A 103 11.72 -0.38 -2.01
C ASP A 103 12.78 0.71 -2.15
N TYR A 104 13.88 0.41 -2.84
CA TYR A 104 14.98 1.36 -3.11
C TYR A 104 14.90 2.02 -4.48
N ASP A 105 13.95 1.59 -5.35
CA ASP A 105 13.70 2.20 -6.64
C ASP A 105 12.49 3.13 -6.56
N VAL A 106 12.64 4.21 -5.82
CA VAL A 106 11.61 5.22 -5.62
C VAL A 106 11.83 6.43 -6.53
N ARG A 107 10.75 7.01 -7.03
CA ARG A 107 10.79 8.27 -7.80
C ARG A 107 10.35 9.44 -6.94
N GLU A 108 10.86 10.62 -7.25
CA GLU A 108 10.47 11.91 -6.63
C GLU A 108 9.05 12.35 -7.05
N THR A 109 8.09 11.47 -6.84
CA THR A 109 6.67 11.65 -7.14
C THR A 109 5.82 10.94 -6.09
N ILE A 110 4.53 10.86 -6.28
CA ILE A 110 3.69 9.96 -5.48
C ILE A 110 3.94 8.53 -5.97
N ASN A 111 4.35 7.66 -5.07
CA ASN A 111 4.52 6.24 -5.30
C ASN A 111 3.34 5.50 -4.65
N TYR A 112 2.65 4.68 -5.42
CA TYR A 112 1.51 3.88 -4.97
C TYR A 112 1.97 2.44 -4.74
N TYR A 113 1.46 1.80 -3.69
CA TYR A 113 1.79 0.43 -3.35
C TYR A 113 0.55 -0.37 -3.04
N ARG A 114 0.58 -1.65 -3.36
CA ARG A 114 -0.40 -2.63 -2.90
C ARG A 114 0.31 -3.92 -2.50
N LEU A 115 -0.30 -4.63 -1.58
CA LEU A 115 0.13 -5.94 -1.12
C LEU A 115 -0.76 -6.98 -1.78
N MET A 116 -0.17 -7.99 -2.37
CA MET A 116 -0.86 -9.19 -2.84
C MET A 116 -0.46 -10.35 -1.95
N GLN A 117 -1.43 -10.98 -1.33
CA GLN A 117 -1.28 -12.22 -0.60
C GLN A 117 -1.56 -13.38 -1.54
N THR A 118 -0.72 -14.41 -1.51
CA THR A 118 -0.89 -15.62 -2.32
C THR A 118 -0.88 -16.85 -1.41
N ASP A 119 -1.91 -17.65 -1.52
CA ASP A 119 -2.08 -18.89 -0.77
C ASP A 119 -1.33 -20.06 -1.42
N PHE A 120 -1.17 -21.18 -0.68
CA PHE A 120 -0.49 -22.38 -1.21
C PHE A 120 -1.22 -23.03 -2.39
N ASP A 121 -2.51 -22.78 -2.57
CA ASP A 121 -3.29 -23.23 -3.71
C ASP A 121 -3.23 -22.31 -4.93
N GLY A 122 -2.53 -21.14 -4.79
CA GLY A 122 -2.32 -20.16 -5.84
C GLY A 122 -3.39 -19.05 -5.91
N GLU A 123 -4.42 -19.12 -5.09
CA GLU A 123 -5.40 -18.04 -4.99
C GLU A 123 -4.74 -16.78 -4.41
N SER A 124 -5.11 -15.61 -4.92
CA SER A 124 -4.49 -14.35 -4.52
C SER A 124 -5.50 -13.25 -4.22
N VAL A 125 -5.21 -12.43 -3.21
CA VAL A 125 -6.05 -11.30 -2.81
C VAL A 125 -5.21 -10.05 -2.65
N PHE A 126 -5.70 -8.91 -3.15
CA PHE A 126 -5.04 -7.61 -3.02
C PHE A 126 -5.54 -6.83 -1.81
N SER A 127 -4.63 -6.11 -1.17
CA SER A 127 -4.96 -5.06 -0.20
C SER A 127 -5.54 -3.82 -0.88
N LYS A 128 -5.99 -2.85 -0.08
CA LYS A 128 -6.16 -1.49 -0.57
C LYS A 128 -4.80 -0.91 -0.98
N THR A 129 -4.82 -0.08 -2.03
CA THR A 129 -3.64 0.69 -2.44
C THR A 129 -3.38 1.81 -1.43
N ILE A 130 -2.12 1.97 -1.06
CA ILE A 130 -1.62 3.10 -0.28
C ILE A 130 -0.76 4.01 -1.17
N SER A 131 -0.46 5.22 -0.71
CA SER A 131 0.42 6.15 -1.43
C SER A 131 1.43 6.77 -0.48
N ILE A 132 2.66 6.93 -0.97
CA ILE A 132 3.76 7.61 -0.28
C ILE A 132 4.19 8.78 -1.16
N ASP A 133 4.19 9.98 -0.60
CA ASP A 133 4.61 11.18 -1.32
C ASP A 133 6.12 11.38 -1.18
N ASN A 134 6.84 11.04 -2.24
CA ASN A 134 8.29 11.20 -2.32
C ASN A 134 8.72 12.52 -3.00
N ARG A 135 7.77 13.39 -3.36
CA ARG A 135 8.12 14.68 -3.95
C ARG A 135 9.08 15.42 -3.01
N ILE A 136 10.06 16.07 -3.62
CA ILE A 136 10.96 16.94 -2.88
C ILE A 136 10.17 18.20 -2.56
N ASP A 137 10.14 18.55 -1.29
CA ASP A 137 9.63 19.85 -0.88
C ASP A 137 10.72 20.91 -1.13
N ASP A 138 10.59 21.61 -2.25
CA ASP A 138 11.53 22.67 -2.65
C ASP A 138 11.59 23.82 -1.63
N SER A 139 10.64 23.92 -0.71
CA SER A 139 10.63 24.97 0.33
C SER A 139 11.79 24.88 1.32
N PHE A 140 12.40 23.68 1.43
CA PHE A 140 13.55 23.45 2.32
C PHE A 140 14.90 23.38 1.59
N LYS A 141 14.94 23.61 0.27
CA LYS A 141 16.21 23.63 -0.45
C LYS A 141 17.04 24.82 -0.03
N GLU A 142 18.25 24.58 0.50
CA GLU A 142 19.20 25.63 0.85
C GLU A 142 19.70 26.34 -0.42
N ILE A 143 19.37 27.63 -0.56
CA ILE A 143 19.79 28.45 -1.69
C ILE A 143 21.25 28.83 -1.50
N ILE A 144 22.09 28.47 -2.46
CA ILE A 144 23.53 28.80 -2.47
C ILE A 144 23.88 29.94 -3.43
N GLY A 145 22.94 30.37 -4.26
CA GLY A 145 23.18 31.51 -5.16
C GLY A 145 21.96 31.84 -6.01
N ARG A 146 21.91 33.12 -6.43
CA ARG A 146 20.93 33.65 -7.37
C ARG A 146 21.63 34.39 -8.47
N THR A 147 21.28 34.12 -9.74
CA THR A 147 21.86 34.83 -10.89
C THR A 147 20.77 35.26 -11.87
N ASN A 148 20.98 36.31 -12.61
CA ASN A 148 20.15 36.65 -13.77
C ASN A 148 20.54 35.79 -14.99
N LEU A 149 19.87 35.97 -16.14
CA LEU A 149 20.17 35.24 -17.37
C LEU A 149 21.58 35.48 -17.94
N LEU A 150 22.27 36.56 -17.52
CA LEU A 150 23.64 36.87 -17.91
C LEU A 150 24.68 36.24 -16.97
N GLY A 151 24.21 35.47 -15.94
CA GLY A 151 25.07 34.86 -14.94
C GLY A 151 25.58 35.82 -13.85
N GLN A 152 25.10 37.05 -13.80
CA GLN A 152 25.44 38.02 -12.75
C GLN A 152 24.68 37.68 -11.47
N GLU A 153 25.36 37.75 -10.32
CA GLU A 153 24.70 37.59 -9.03
C GLU A 153 23.66 38.66 -8.77
N VAL A 154 22.51 38.27 -8.27
CA VAL A 154 21.39 39.14 -7.94
C VAL A 154 20.83 38.81 -6.57
N ASP A 155 20.24 39.80 -5.93
CA ASP A 155 19.61 39.66 -4.62
C ASP A 155 18.12 39.26 -4.72
N GLU A 156 17.47 39.16 -3.57
CA GLU A 156 16.06 38.84 -3.47
C GLU A 156 15.11 39.95 -3.94
N PHE A 157 15.64 41.14 -4.22
CA PHE A 157 14.86 42.30 -4.69
C PHE A 157 15.00 42.52 -6.20
N TYR A 158 15.79 41.71 -6.89
CA TYR A 158 15.98 41.83 -8.34
C TYR A 158 14.67 41.58 -9.07
N ASN A 159 14.32 42.48 -10.00
CA ASN A 159 13.11 42.36 -10.82
C ASN A 159 13.46 41.81 -12.21
N GLY A 160 13.10 40.58 -12.46
CA GLY A 160 13.39 39.90 -13.71
C GLY A 160 13.50 38.38 -13.58
N ILE A 161 14.08 37.76 -14.60
CA ILE A 161 14.28 36.29 -14.57
C ILE A 161 15.49 35.97 -13.70
N VAL A 162 15.26 35.13 -12.70
CA VAL A 162 16.26 34.65 -11.75
C VAL A 162 16.46 33.15 -11.92
N ILE A 163 17.72 32.73 -11.89
CA ILE A 163 18.12 31.32 -11.76
C ILE A 163 18.61 31.12 -10.33
N VAL A 164 17.90 30.39 -9.54
CA VAL A 164 18.28 30.01 -8.17
C VAL A 164 19.01 28.68 -8.21
N ARG A 165 20.17 28.63 -7.58
CA ARG A 165 20.94 27.39 -7.39
C ARG A 165 20.81 26.92 -5.96
N TYR A 166 20.62 25.62 -5.81
CA TYR A 166 20.47 24.96 -4.53
C TYR A 166 21.71 24.12 -4.19
N LYS A 167 21.89 23.87 -2.90
CA LYS A 167 23.01 23.07 -2.38
C LYS A 167 23.02 21.63 -2.87
N ASP A 168 21.86 21.10 -3.23
CA ASP A 168 21.68 19.75 -3.81
C ASP A 168 22.19 19.65 -5.28
N GLY A 169 22.69 20.75 -5.85
CA GLY A 169 23.17 20.84 -7.23
C GLY A 169 22.08 21.14 -8.26
N THR A 170 20.82 21.20 -7.84
CA THR A 170 19.71 21.57 -8.74
C THR A 170 19.62 23.08 -8.92
N SER A 171 18.88 23.51 -9.97
CA SER A 171 18.57 24.92 -10.20
C SER A 171 17.15 25.08 -10.69
N GLN A 172 16.52 26.18 -10.31
CA GLN A 172 15.22 26.60 -10.80
C GLN A 172 15.29 27.99 -11.43
N LYS A 173 14.45 28.20 -12.46
CA LYS A 173 14.31 29.45 -13.15
C LYS A 173 12.89 29.96 -12.98
N PHE A 174 12.75 31.19 -12.51
CA PHE A 174 11.43 31.84 -12.38
C PHE A 174 11.54 33.34 -12.62
N TYR A 175 10.41 33.99 -12.86
CA TYR A 175 10.34 35.45 -12.92
C TYR A 175 10.02 35.98 -11.51
N GLN A 176 10.93 36.83 -11.01
CA GLN A 176 10.78 37.52 -9.74
C GLN A 176 10.33 38.98 -10.00
N PHE A 177 9.29 39.38 -9.30
CA PHE A 177 8.77 40.76 -9.35
C PHE A 177 8.47 41.24 -7.94
N LYS A 178 8.58 42.51 -7.73
CA LYS A 178 8.31 43.17 -6.45
C LYS A 178 6.90 43.77 -6.46
#